data_a5a3f97eb236babff7164de23666262a
#
_entry.id   a5a3f97eb236babff7164de23666262a
#
_cell.length_a   1.000
_cell.length_b   1.000
_cell.length_c   1.000
_cell.angle_alpha   90.00
_cell.angle_beta   90.00
_cell.angle_gamma   90.00
#
_symmetry.space_group_name_H-M   'P 1'
#
loop_
_entity.id
_entity.type
_entity.pdbx_description
1 polymer ?
#
loop_
_entity_poly.entity_id
_entity_poly.type
_entity_poly.pdbx_seq_one_letter_code
_entity_poly.pdbx_strand_id
1 'polypeptide(L)'
;MDDLTKSFLRQKFSKYYSKYKPFIPREIEKREWGFINFDGIMIRHISLSNELELKGFLAKNPPLHAYYSSAYYKKPEANMEEKEWIKADLIFDIDADHLPKGGLKTAKRQITRLYDLLEEDFGCKDMIIVFSGSRGYHIHVYDEDFQQLGSQERREIVDYFYLNGISFREILPKAPQYLRLSDCMVRRLKSLIKRGELEKYLGLKRKVPELEEIILRKELREGDFTSIPKRILEKLPLFFEECVNRSRVYIDPPVTSDIKRLIRLPNSIHGKTSLRVTPIKRDXIDEFDPQRDAIAFDXDLTKVRVIRKVKFKLKDTEFRLEKGNHKLPEFAALYLICRGVARYGW
;
A
#
# COMPACT_ATOMS: atom_id res chain seq x y z
N MET A 1 -16.87 22.19 4.49
CA MET A 1 -15.73 23.16 4.56
C MET A 1 -16.24 24.51 4.09
N ASP A 2 -15.99 25.57 4.87
CA ASP A 2 -16.45 26.92 4.52
C ASP A 2 -15.61 27.52 3.38
N ASP A 3 -16.13 28.58 2.75
CA ASP A 3 -15.50 29.18 1.57
C ASP A 3 -14.12 29.79 1.86
N LEU A 4 -13.94 30.37 3.04
CA LEU A 4 -12.64 30.92 3.43
C LEU A 4 -11.58 29.84 3.54
N THR A 5 -11.93 28.72 4.16
CA THR A 5 -11.04 27.57 4.32
C THR A 5 -10.72 26.94 2.95
N LYS A 6 -11.73 26.79 2.07
CA LYS A 6 -11.49 26.29 0.69
C LYS A 6 -10.52 27.18 -0.07
N SER A 7 -10.73 28.49 0.02
CA SER A 7 -9.88 29.46 -0.67
C SER A 7 -8.43 29.39 -0.15
N PHE A 8 -8.27 29.27 1.16
CA PHE A 8 -6.95 29.12 1.78
C PHE A 8 -6.24 27.84 1.28
N LEU A 9 -6.94 26.71 1.32
CA LEU A 9 -6.36 25.44 0.85
C LEU A 9 -5.98 25.51 -0.63
N ARG A 10 -6.89 26.06 -1.45
CA ARG A 10 -6.64 26.19 -2.89
C ARG A 10 -5.38 27.00 -3.16
N GLN A 11 -5.20 28.10 -2.44
CA GLN A 11 -4.00 28.94 -2.56
C GLN A 11 -2.73 28.16 -2.16
N LYS A 12 -2.79 27.44 -1.05
CA LYS A 12 -1.61 26.68 -0.56
C LYS A 12 -1.25 25.54 -1.49
N PHE A 13 -2.26 24.82 -1.98
CA PHE A 13 -2.04 23.72 -2.94
C PHE A 13 -1.49 24.27 -4.26
N SER A 14 -2.00 25.42 -4.75
CA SER A 14 -1.49 26.06 -5.95
C SER A 14 -0.01 26.42 -5.79
N LYS A 15 0.35 26.99 -4.65
CA LYS A 15 1.75 27.33 -4.35
C LYS A 15 2.64 26.08 -4.36
N TYR A 16 2.16 24.99 -3.74
CA TYR A 16 2.88 23.72 -3.73
C TYR A 16 3.13 23.22 -5.16
N TYR A 17 2.07 23.18 -5.98
CA TYR A 17 2.18 22.65 -7.35
C TYR A 17 2.97 23.56 -8.28
N SER A 18 3.08 24.83 -7.96
CA SER A 18 3.94 25.76 -8.71
C SER A 18 5.41 25.51 -8.47
N LYS A 19 5.75 25.06 -7.27
CA LYS A 19 7.15 24.90 -6.84
C LYS A 19 7.66 23.48 -6.92
N TYR A 20 6.83 22.49 -6.58
CA TYR A 20 7.28 21.11 -6.46
C TYR A 20 7.26 20.42 -7.83
N LYS A 21 8.35 19.71 -8.14
CA LYS A 21 8.43 18.99 -9.43
C LYS A 21 7.40 17.87 -9.47
N PRO A 22 6.52 17.83 -10.49
CA PRO A 22 5.53 16.76 -10.56
C PRO A 22 6.17 15.43 -10.96
N PHE A 23 5.55 14.36 -10.53
CA PHE A 23 5.87 13.01 -11.01
C PHE A 23 5.28 12.88 -12.41
N ILE A 24 6.09 12.38 -13.36
CA ILE A 24 5.65 12.22 -14.76
C ILE A 24 5.46 10.73 -15.03
N PRO A 25 4.20 10.27 -15.19
CA PRO A 25 3.97 8.88 -15.55
C PRO A 25 4.56 8.56 -16.92
N ARG A 26 4.94 7.31 -17.11
CA ARG A 26 5.45 6.85 -18.41
C ARG A 26 4.35 7.02 -19.46
N GLU A 27 4.73 7.48 -20.64
CA GLU A 27 3.80 7.72 -21.75
C GLU A 27 2.62 8.55 -21.29
N ILE A 28 2.93 9.70 -20.67
CA ILE A 28 1.93 10.61 -20.08
C ILE A 28 0.78 10.93 -21.04
N GLU A 29 1.09 11.05 -22.32
CA GLU A 29 0.11 11.41 -23.36
C GLU A 29 -0.93 10.30 -23.58
N LYS A 30 -0.66 9.09 -23.07
CA LYS A 30 -1.58 7.95 -23.21
C LYS A 30 -2.41 7.69 -21.95
N ARG A 31 -2.27 8.55 -20.93
CA ARG A 31 -2.99 8.34 -19.67
C ARG A 31 -4.26 9.19 -19.61
N GLU A 32 -5.29 8.62 -19.00
CA GLU A 32 -6.44 9.41 -18.56
C GLU A 32 -6.09 10.05 -17.23
N TRP A 33 -6.44 11.33 -17.08
CA TRP A 33 -6.27 12.05 -15.82
C TRP A 33 -7.62 12.29 -15.16
N GLY A 34 -7.63 12.25 -13.83
CA GLY A 34 -8.82 12.52 -13.04
C GLY A 34 -8.46 13.31 -11.81
N PHE A 35 -9.29 14.29 -11.47
CA PHE A 35 -9.03 15.18 -10.34
C PHE A 35 -10.32 15.37 -9.54
N ILE A 36 -10.19 15.40 -8.21
CA ILE A 36 -11.30 15.80 -7.35
C ILE A 36 -11.00 17.21 -6.88
N ASN A 37 -11.92 18.15 -7.14
CA ASN A 37 -11.72 19.54 -6.77
C ASN A 37 -12.14 19.78 -5.31
N PHE A 38 -12.00 21.03 -4.82
CA PHE A 38 -12.30 21.38 -3.44
C PHE A 38 -13.80 21.37 -3.11
N ASP A 39 -14.65 21.22 -4.11
CA ASP A 39 -16.09 21.01 -3.94
C ASP A 39 -16.46 19.52 -3.93
N GLY A 40 -15.48 18.64 -4.05
CA GLY A 40 -15.70 17.19 -4.04
C GLY A 40 -16.14 16.62 -5.38
N ILE A 41 -16.04 17.42 -6.45
CA ILE A 41 -16.48 17.00 -7.79
C ILE A 41 -15.31 16.33 -8.52
N MET A 42 -15.57 15.13 -9.06
CA MET A 42 -14.59 14.39 -9.87
C MET A 42 -14.64 14.87 -11.31
N ILE A 43 -13.51 15.29 -11.84
CA ILE A 43 -13.33 15.68 -13.25
C ILE A 43 -12.44 14.62 -13.89
N ARG A 44 -12.92 13.99 -14.97
CA ARG A 44 -12.24 12.87 -15.63
C ARG A 44 -12.08 13.13 -17.11
N HIS A 45 -11.50 12.14 -17.81
CA HIS A 45 -11.34 12.12 -19.27
C HIS A 45 -10.53 13.31 -19.77
N ILE A 46 -9.46 13.59 -19.03
CA ILE A 46 -8.51 14.66 -19.36
C ILE A 46 -7.24 14.01 -19.89
N SER A 47 -6.66 14.58 -20.96
CA SER A 47 -5.36 14.18 -21.44
C SER A 47 -4.36 15.32 -21.23
N LEU A 48 -3.13 14.96 -20.89
CA LEU A 48 -2.04 15.91 -20.70
C LEU A 48 -0.83 15.38 -21.47
N SER A 49 -0.18 16.25 -22.22
CA SER A 49 0.81 15.79 -23.21
C SER A 49 2.25 15.71 -22.68
N ASN A 50 2.59 16.50 -21.67
CA ASN A 50 3.97 16.59 -21.21
C ASN A 50 4.04 17.18 -19.80
N GLU A 51 5.26 17.22 -19.26
CA GLU A 51 5.53 17.72 -17.90
C GLU A 51 5.06 19.17 -17.72
N LEU A 52 5.34 20.05 -18.68
CA LEU A 52 4.99 21.46 -18.59
C LEU A 52 3.47 21.63 -18.49
N GLU A 53 2.73 20.87 -19.31
CA GLU A 53 1.26 20.91 -19.30
C GLU A 53 0.69 20.41 -17.98
N LEU A 54 1.26 19.32 -17.43
CA LEU A 54 0.83 18.77 -16.14
C LEU A 54 1.10 19.79 -15.02
N LYS A 55 2.31 20.33 -14.96
CA LYS A 55 2.67 21.29 -13.92
C LYS A 55 1.79 22.54 -13.98
N GLY A 56 1.57 23.06 -15.20
CA GLY A 56 0.70 24.22 -15.39
C GLY A 56 -0.74 23.96 -14.96
N PHE A 57 -1.27 22.79 -15.31
CA PHE A 57 -2.63 22.39 -14.93
C PHE A 57 -2.78 22.33 -13.41
N LEU A 58 -1.85 21.65 -12.74
CA LEU A 58 -1.92 21.47 -11.28
C LEU A 58 -1.81 22.81 -10.54
N ALA A 59 -0.96 23.72 -11.03
CA ALA A 59 -0.78 25.03 -10.40
C ALA A 59 -1.99 25.94 -10.61
N LYS A 60 -2.55 25.94 -11.82
CA LYS A 60 -3.69 26.80 -12.17
C LYS A 60 -5.01 26.27 -11.61
N ASN A 61 -5.18 24.95 -11.60
CA ASN A 61 -6.40 24.28 -11.13
C ASN A 61 -6.06 23.26 -10.03
N PRO A 62 -5.54 23.73 -8.88
CA PRO A 62 -5.04 22.79 -7.89
C PRO A 62 -6.16 21.85 -7.40
N PRO A 63 -5.96 20.54 -7.53
CA PRO A 63 -6.98 19.59 -7.09
C PRO A 63 -6.84 19.27 -5.61
N LEU A 64 -7.93 18.85 -4.99
CA LEU A 64 -7.88 18.26 -3.65
C LEU A 64 -7.21 16.87 -3.73
N HIS A 65 -7.50 16.12 -4.80
CA HIS A 65 -6.90 14.81 -5.06
C HIS A 65 -6.58 14.70 -6.55
N ALA A 66 -5.43 14.11 -6.88
CA ALA A 66 -5.01 13.92 -8.28
C ALA A 66 -4.77 12.45 -8.59
N TYR A 67 -5.28 12.01 -9.74
CA TYR A 67 -5.21 10.61 -10.20
C TYR A 67 -4.82 10.56 -11.67
N TYR A 68 -4.22 9.44 -12.06
CA TYR A 68 -4.01 9.10 -13.45
C TYR A 68 -4.27 7.61 -13.66
N SER A 69 -4.53 7.21 -14.91
CA SER A 69 -4.88 5.82 -15.17
C SER A 69 -3.67 4.90 -15.13
N SER A 70 -3.85 3.71 -14.53
CA SER A 70 -2.87 2.63 -14.69
C SER A 70 -2.83 2.21 -16.15
N ALA A 71 -3.93 2.37 -16.86
CA ALA A 71 -4.07 2.02 -18.28
C ALA A 71 -3.43 3.06 -19.17
N TYR A 72 -3.05 2.59 -20.36
CA TYR A 72 -2.59 3.40 -21.50
C TYR A 72 -3.66 3.31 -22.58
N TYR A 73 -4.09 4.46 -23.12
CA TYR A 73 -5.14 4.54 -24.12
C TYR A 73 -4.66 5.27 -25.36
N LYS A 74 -5.25 4.93 -26.51
CA LYS A 74 -5.02 5.71 -27.73
C LYS A 74 -5.71 7.07 -27.64
N LYS A 75 -6.90 7.11 -26.99
CA LYS A 75 -7.71 8.32 -26.84
C LYS A 75 -8.10 8.52 -25.38
N PRO A 76 -7.15 8.92 -24.52
CA PRO A 76 -7.44 9.01 -23.07
C PRO A 76 -8.55 10.01 -22.72
N GLU A 77 -8.78 11.03 -23.55
CA GLU A 77 -9.81 12.05 -23.31
C GLU A 77 -11.21 11.56 -23.70
N ALA A 78 -11.34 10.45 -24.43
CA ALA A 78 -12.63 9.94 -24.88
C ALA A 78 -13.41 9.32 -23.71
N ASN A 79 -14.68 8.99 -23.95
CA ASN A 79 -15.45 8.24 -22.93
C ASN A 79 -14.90 6.81 -22.82
N MET A 80 -15.31 6.08 -21.79
CA MET A 80 -14.71 4.77 -21.48
C MET A 80 -14.81 3.77 -22.63
N GLU A 81 -15.87 3.82 -23.41
CA GLU A 81 -16.09 2.89 -24.52
C GLU A 81 -15.23 3.20 -25.75
N GLU A 82 -14.79 4.44 -25.87
CA GLU A 82 -14.08 4.91 -27.06
C GLU A 82 -12.59 5.15 -26.82
N LYS A 83 -12.09 4.94 -25.60
CA LYS A 83 -10.69 5.24 -25.25
C LYS A 83 -9.67 4.38 -25.98
N GLU A 84 -10.02 3.16 -26.38
CA GLU A 84 -9.12 2.20 -27.03
C GLU A 84 -7.95 1.83 -26.11
N TRP A 85 -8.23 0.92 -25.17
CA TRP A 85 -7.26 0.40 -24.21
C TRP A 85 -6.08 -0.28 -24.92
N ILE A 86 -4.84 0.03 -24.50
CA ILE A 86 -3.62 -0.57 -25.07
C ILE A 86 -3.03 -1.60 -24.11
N LYS A 87 -2.84 -1.21 -22.86
CA LYS A 87 -2.18 -2.01 -21.81
C LYS A 87 -2.39 -1.30 -20.49
N ALA A 88 -1.92 -1.89 -19.40
CA ALA A 88 -1.98 -1.24 -18.08
C ALA A 88 -0.81 -1.67 -17.21
N ASP A 89 -0.28 -0.75 -16.42
CA ASP A 89 0.67 -1.09 -15.36
C ASP A 89 -0.01 -2.04 -14.39
N LEU A 90 0.78 -2.90 -13.74
CA LEU A 90 0.26 -3.79 -12.70
C LEU A 90 0.39 -3.06 -11.38
N ILE A 91 -0.73 -2.86 -10.69
CA ILE A 91 -0.79 -2.04 -9.48
C ILE A 91 -1.24 -2.90 -8.29
N PHE A 92 -0.58 -2.70 -7.16
CA PHE A 92 -0.97 -3.33 -5.90
C PHE A 92 -1.22 -2.26 -4.85
N ASP A 93 -2.20 -2.50 -3.97
CA ASP A 93 -2.53 -1.60 -2.88
C ASP A 93 -2.69 -2.39 -1.59
N ILE A 94 -2.02 -1.93 -0.54
CA ILE A 94 -2.19 -2.46 0.81
C ILE A 94 -2.59 -1.29 1.71
N ASP A 95 -3.83 -1.35 2.20
CA ASP A 95 -4.42 -0.32 3.04
C ASP A 95 -4.51 -0.83 4.47
N ALA A 96 -4.00 -0.03 5.42
CA ALA A 96 -4.00 -0.40 6.84
C ALA A 96 -5.39 -0.72 7.36
N ASP A 97 -6.42 -0.07 6.82
CA ASP A 97 -7.80 -0.29 7.26
C ASP A 97 -8.34 -1.67 6.87
N HIS A 98 -7.72 -2.34 5.91
CA HIS A 98 -8.14 -3.67 5.45
C HIS A 98 -7.30 -4.79 6.06
N LEU A 99 -6.33 -4.47 6.90
CA LEU A 99 -5.51 -5.48 7.58
C LEU A 99 -6.24 -6.03 8.81
N PRO A 100 -6.05 -7.32 9.15
CA PRO A 100 -6.71 -7.88 10.35
C PRO A 100 -6.29 -7.18 11.63
N LYS A 101 -5.05 -6.72 11.71
CA LYS A 101 -4.54 -5.97 12.85
C LYS A 101 -3.28 -5.21 12.42
N GLY A 102 -2.86 -4.32 13.28
CA GLY A 102 -1.73 -3.44 13.02
C GLY A 102 -2.24 -2.15 12.38
N GLY A 103 -1.36 -1.37 11.90
CA GLY A 103 -1.70 -0.09 11.29
C GLY A 103 -0.78 0.17 10.12
N LEU A 104 -0.41 1.43 9.98
CA LEU A 104 0.43 1.84 8.86
C LEU A 104 1.81 1.13 8.88
N LYS A 105 2.33 0.83 10.08
CA LYS A 105 3.60 0.09 10.17
C LYS A 105 3.47 -1.33 9.60
N THR A 106 2.33 -1.97 9.87
CA THR A 106 2.06 -3.30 9.31
C THR A 106 1.87 -3.23 7.80
N ALA A 107 1.17 -2.20 7.31
CA ALA A 107 1.02 -1.98 5.87
C ALA A 107 2.40 -1.81 5.21
N LYS A 108 3.31 -1.09 5.86
CA LYS A 108 4.66 -0.90 5.33
C LYS A 108 5.43 -2.23 5.25
N ARG A 109 5.36 -3.06 6.30
CA ARG A 109 5.98 -4.39 6.27
C ARG A 109 5.39 -5.26 5.15
N GLN A 110 4.08 -5.21 4.99
CA GLN A 110 3.39 -5.98 3.96
C GLN A 110 3.79 -5.56 2.55
N ILE A 111 3.86 -4.25 2.29
CA ILE A 111 4.22 -3.77 0.95
C ILE A 111 5.70 -4.06 0.65
N THR A 112 6.57 -3.97 1.67
CA THR A 112 7.98 -4.31 1.51
C THR A 112 8.15 -5.79 1.15
N ARG A 113 7.42 -6.64 1.88
CA ARG A 113 7.43 -8.08 1.62
C ARG A 113 6.90 -8.38 0.21
N LEU A 114 5.80 -7.74 -0.18
CA LEU A 114 5.24 -7.94 -1.52
C LEU A 114 6.24 -7.55 -2.61
N TYR A 115 6.94 -6.42 -2.43
CA TYR A 115 7.96 -6.00 -3.38
C TYR A 115 9.03 -7.09 -3.55
N ASP A 116 9.53 -7.62 -2.43
CA ASP A 116 10.57 -8.65 -2.47
C ASP A 116 10.05 -9.93 -3.13
N LEU A 117 8.82 -10.33 -2.83
CA LEU A 117 8.22 -11.53 -3.44
C LEU A 117 7.99 -11.36 -4.95
N LEU A 118 7.61 -10.15 -5.37
CA LEU A 118 7.45 -9.88 -6.81
C LEU A 118 8.80 -10.05 -7.54
N GLU A 119 9.89 -9.60 -6.91
CA GLU A 119 11.21 -9.83 -7.48
C GLU A 119 11.57 -11.33 -7.50
N GLU A 120 11.39 -12.00 -6.37
CA GLU A 120 11.83 -13.39 -6.20
C GLU A 120 11.01 -14.39 -7.03
N ASP A 121 9.68 -14.25 -7.00
CA ASP A 121 8.80 -15.24 -7.59
C ASP A 121 8.39 -14.93 -9.03
N PHE A 122 8.28 -13.65 -9.38
CA PHE A 122 7.78 -13.22 -10.69
C PHE A 122 8.85 -12.56 -11.54
N GLY A 123 10.04 -12.30 -10.97
CA GLY A 123 11.15 -11.71 -11.71
C GLY A 123 10.94 -10.24 -12.07
N CYS A 124 10.07 -9.54 -11.35
CA CYS A 124 9.83 -8.12 -11.59
C CYS A 124 11.10 -7.30 -11.32
N LYS A 125 11.42 -6.38 -12.22
CA LYS A 125 12.64 -5.57 -12.10
C LYS A 125 12.38 -4.07 -12.09
N ASP A 126 11.21 -3.66 -12.57
CA ASP A 126 10.92 -2.24 -12.81
C ASP A 126 9.70 -1.85 -12.00
N MET A 127 9.94 -1.49 -10.74
CA MET A 127 8.87 -1.22 -9.79
C MET A 127 9.18 0.00 -8.93
N ILE A 128 8.13 0.67 -8.47
CA ILE A 128 8.26 1.68 -7.42
C ILE A 128 7.26 1.39 -6.29
N ILE A 129 7.65 1.77 -5.08
CA ILE A 129 6.74 1.79 -3.93
C ILE A 129 6.26 3.23 -3.76
N VAL A 130 4.98 3.41 -3.39
CA VAL A 130 4.40 4.73 -3.18
C VAL A 130 3.61 4.72 -1.88
N PHE A 131 3.89 5.68 -0.99
CA PHE A 131 3.01 5.94 0.16
C PHE A 131 1.77 6.66 -0.37
N SER A 132 0.59 6.16 -0.02
CA SER A 132 -0.67 6.68 -0.58
C SER A 132 -1.04 8.10 -0.15
N GLY A 133 -0.34 8.62 0.84
CA GLY A 133 -0.67 9.92 1.44
C GLY A 133 -1.58 9.80 2.66
N SER A 134 -2.06 8.62 2.98
CA SER A 134 -2.97 8.45 4.12
C SER A 134 -2.72 7.12 4.85
N ARG A 135 -3.38 6.03 4.43
CA ARG A 135 -3.45 4.81 5.22
C ARG A 135 -2.76 3.60 4.60
N GLY A 136 -1.98 3.78 3.55
CA GLY A 136 -1.41 2.61 2.91
C GLY A 136 -0.28 2.90 1.94
N TYR A 137 0.06 1.86 1.19
CA TYR A 137 1.16 1.87 0.23
C TYR A 137 0.73 1.17 -1.05
N HIS A 138 1.30 1.64 -2.17
CA HIS A 138 1.09 1.03 -3.48
C HIS A 138 2.41 0.49 -4.03
N ILE A 139 2.34 -0.49 -4.93
CA ILE A 139 3.45 -0.83 -5.81
C ILE A 139 2.95 -0.66 -7.24
N HIS A 140 3.75 0.03 -8.05
CA HIS A 140 3.53 0.12 -9.49
C HIS A 140 4.58 -0.75 -10.18
N VAL A 141 4.13 -1.72 -10.96
CA VAL A 141 5.02 -2.62 -11.72
C VAL A 141 4.94 -2.22 -13.19
N TYR A 142 6.07 -1.84 -13.75
CA TYR A 142 6.16 -1.36 -15.14
C TYR A 142 6.70 -2.41 -16.10
N ASP A 143 7.09 -3.58 -15.64
CA ASP A 143 7.63 -4.64 -16.48
C ASP A 143 6.64 -4.99 -17.60
N GLU A 144 7.13 -5.00 -18.83
CA GLU A 144 6.28 -5.23 -20.01
C GLU A 144 5.54 -6.56 -19.98
N ASP A 145 6.15 -7.58 -19.37
CA ASP A 145 5.57 -8.92 -19.29
C ASP A 145 4.18 -8.95 -18.65
N PHE A 146 3.85 -7.94 -17.83
CA PHE A 146 2.59 -7.91 -17.09
C PHE A 146 1.56 -6.93 -17.67
N GLN A 147 1.96 -6.10 -18.62
CA GLN A 147 1.12 -4.97 -19.05
C GLN A 147 -0.10 -5.41 -19.87
N GLN A 148 -0.02 -6.54 -20.57
CA GLN A 148 -1.14 -7.04 -21.38
C GLN A 148 -2.09 -7.96 -20.63
N LEU A 149 -1.81 -8.27 -19.37
CA LEU A 149 -2.65 -9.16 -18.59
C LEU A 149 -4.05 -8.56 -18.40
N GLY A 150 -5.06 -9.40 -18.52
CA GLY A 150 -6.44 -9.02 -18.27
C GLY A 150 -6.80 -9.12 -16.79
N SER A 151 -8.05 -8.79 -16.47
CA SER A 151 -8.53 -8.78 -15.09
C SER A 151 -8.39 -10.14 -14.42
N GLN A 152 -8.69 -11.22 -15.14
CA GLN A 152 -8.64 -12.57 -14.57
C GLN A 152 -7.22 -12.96 -14.18
N GLU A 153 -6.23 -12.71 -15.06
CA GLU A 153 -4.83 -13.05 -14.75
C GLU A 153 -4.32 -12.23 -13.57
N ARG A 154 -4.73 -10.97 -13.50
CA ARG A 154 -4.32 -10.10 -12.39
C ARG A 154 -4.94 -10.56 -11.07
N ARG A 155 -6.17 -11.04 -11.10
CA ARG A 155 -6.82 -11.62 -9.91
C ARG A 155 -6.08 -12.88 -9.46
N GLU A 156 -5.61 -13.69 -10.39
CA GLU A 156 -4.82 -14.89 -10.06
C GLU A 156 -3.51 -14.52 -9.37
N ILE A 157 -2.88 -13.41 -9.77
CA ILE A 157 -1.68 -12.92 -9.09
C ILE A 157 -2.00 -12.53 -7.63
N VAL A 158 -3.13 -11.83 -7.41
CA VAL A 158 -3.57 -11.49 -6.05
C VAL A 158 -3.80 -12.76 -5.23
N ASP A 159 -4.47 -13.75 -5.80
CA ASP A 159 -4.74 -15.02 -5.11
C ASP A 159 -3.45 -15.74 -4.72
N TYR A 160 -2.43 -15.67 -5.58
CA TYR A 160 -1.12 -16.24 -5.30
C TYR A 160 -0.52 -15.67 -4.01
N PHE A 161 -0.51 -14.35 -3.87
CA PHE A 161 0.06 -13.69 -2.70
C PHE A 161 -0.84 -13.76 -1.48
N TYR A 162 -2.17 -13.82 -1.68
CA TYR A 162 -3.13 -13.97 -0.59
C TYR A 162 -3.18 -15.42 -0.10
N LEU A 163 -2.56 -16.32 -0.85
CA LEU A 163 -2.53 -17.77 -0.55
C LEU A 163 -3.93 -18.39 -0.55
N ASN A 164 -4.77 -17.97 -1.50
CA ASN A 164 -6.08 -18.56 -1.70
C ASN A 164 -5.94 -19.99 -2.27
N GLY A 165 -6.74 -20.90 -1.75
CA GLY A 165 -6.77 -22.27 -2.24
C GLY A 165 -5.59 -23.14 -1.80
N ILE A 166 -4.73 -22.64 -0.94
CA ILE A 166 -3.58 -23.39 -0.41
C ILE A 166 -4.06 -24.35 0.68
N SER A 167 -3.67 -25.62 0.60
CA SER A 167 -4.05 -26.60 1.61
C SER A 167 -2.87 -27.51 1.95
N PHE A 168 -2.81 -27.96 3.21
CA PHE A 168 -1.75 -28.84 3.67
C PHE A 168 -1.73 -30.17 2.90
N ARG A 169 -2.90 -30.64 2.50
CA ARG A 169 -3.04 -31.93 1.79
C ARG A 169 -2.55 -31.88 0.35
N GLU A 170 -2.48 -30.69 -0.22
CA GLU A 170 -2.13 -30.46 -1.62
C GLU A 170 -0.79 -29.79 -1.76
N ILE A 171 0.10 -29.99 -0.80
CA ILE A 171 1.44 -29.39 -0.86
C ILE A 171 2.18 -29.87 -2.12
N LEU A 172 2.67 -28.90 -2.88
CA LEU A 172 3.51 -29.13 -4.04
C LEU A 172 4.94 -28.72 -3.63
N PRO A 173 5.81 -29.67 -3.36
CA PRO A 173 7.11 -29.36 -2.71
C PRO A 173 7.97 -28.33 -3.41
N LYS A 174 7.86 -28.17 -4.72
CA LYS A 174 8.73 -27.24 -5.47
C LYS A 174 8.11 -25.88 -5.74
N ALA A 175 6.85 -25.65 -5.37
CA ALA A 175 6.23 -24.34 -5.58
C ALA A 175 6.75 -23.35 -4.55
N PRO A 176 7.17 -22.13 -4.97
CA PRO A 176 7.80 -21.17 -4.02
C PRO A 176 6.97 -20.87 -2.78
N GLN A 177 5.67 -20.69 -2.91
CA GLN A 177 4.84 -20.38 -1.73
C GLN A 177 4.79 -21.56 -0.77
N TYR A 178 4.79 -22.79 -1.25
CA TYR A 178 4.81 -23.98 -0.39
C TYR A 178 6.16 -24.14 0.30
N LEU A 179 7.26 -23.84 -0.41
CA LEU A 179 8.60 -23.89 0.20
C LEU A 179 8.69 -22.88 1.34
N ARG A 180 8.15 -21.67 1.15
CA ARG A 180 8.14 -20.66 2.21
C ARG A 180 7.27 -21.08 3.39
N LEU A 181 6.11 -21.69 3.13
CA LEU A 181 5.23 -22.18 4.19
C LEU A 181 5.89 -23.32 4.97
N SER A 182 6.54 -24.23 4.27
CA SER A 182 7.25 -25.34 4.91
C SER A 182 8.38 -24.82 5.79
N ASP A 183 9.14 -23.85 5.32
CA ASP A 183 10.20 -23.23 6.12
C ASP A 183 9.61 -22.53 7.35
N CYS A 184 8.50 -21.84 7.18
CA CYS A 184 7.79 -21.19 8.30
C CYS A 184 7.38 -22.23 9.34
N MET A 185 6.78 -23.35 8.89
CA MET A 185 6.35 -24.41 9.80
C MET A 185 7.55 -25.00 10.57
N VAL A 186 8.65 -25.28 9.88
CA VAL A 186 9.84 -25.84 10.51
C VAL A 186 10.41 -24.87 11.55
N ARG A 187 10.53 -23.61 11.21
CA ARG A 187 11.05 -22.60 12.15
C ARG A 187 10.18 -22.50 13.39
N ARG A 188 8.87 -22.53 13.23
CA ARG A 188 7.94 -22.47 14.36
C ARG A 188 8.03 -23.73 15.21
N LEU A 189 8.11 -24.90 14.59
CA LEU A 189 8.27 -26.16 15.32
C LEU A 189 9.56 -26.16 16.13
N LYS A 190 10.67 -25.70 15.55
CA LYS A 190 11.93 -25.56 16.26
C LYS A 190 11.82 -24.63 17.45
N SER A 191 11.13 -23.51 17.30
CA SER A 191 10.91 -22.55 18.39
C SER A 191 10.11 -23.18 19.53
N LEU A 192 9.07 -23.95 19.21
CA LEU A 192 8.26 -24.63 20.22
C LEU A 192 9.08 -25.69 20.96
N ILE A 193 9.94 -26.42 20.27
CA ILE A 193 10.84 -27.40 20.87
C ILE A 193 11.78 -26.70 21.85
N LYS A 194 12.40 -25.61 21.42
CA LYS A 194 13.34 -24.85 22.24
C LYS A 194 12.71 -24.35 23.53
N ARG A 195 11.40 -23.99 23.48
CA ARG A 195 10.67 -23.51 24.66
C ARG A 195 10.02 -24.63 25.46
N GLY A 196 10.14 -25.88 25.00
CA GLY A 196 9.50 -27.02 25.68
C GLY A 196 7.98 -27.01 25.60
N GLU A 197 7.43 -26.40 24.55
CA GLU A 197 5.99 -26.21 24.39
C GLU A 197 5.37 -27.03 23.27
N LEU A 198 6.16 -27.82 22.54
CA LEU A 198 5.69 -28.50 21.33
C LEU A 198 4.53 -29.47 21.62
N GLU A 199 4.70 -30.30 22.63
CA GLU A 199 3.68 -31.33 22.95
C GLU A 199 2.38 -30.66 23.35
N LYS A 200 2.45 -29.65 24.21
CA LYS A 200 1.26 -28.91 24.66
C LYS A 200 0.55 -28.25 23.46
N TYR A 201 1.33 -27.62 22.58
CA TYR A 201 0.78 -26.91 21.43
C TYR A 201 0.07 -27.88 20.48
N LEU A 202 0.67 -29.06 20.25
CA LEU A 202 0.09 -30.07 19.35
C LEU A 202 -0.96 -30.96 20.05
N GLY A 203 -1.22 -30.74 21.34
CA GLY A 203 -2.18 -31.54 22.08
C GLY A 203 -1.71 -32.96 22.33
N LEU A 204 -0.39 -33.16 22.42
CA LEU A 204 0.17 -34.50 22.64
C LEU A 204 0.30 -34.76 24.13
N LYS A 205 -0.03 -35.97 24.55
CA LYS A 205 0.05 -36.38 25.96
C LYS A 205 1.45 -36.79 26.38
N ARG A 206 2.31 -37.13 25.45
CA ARG A 206 3.68 -37.62 25.71
C ARG A 206 4.66 -36.98 24.73
N LYS A 207 5.92 -36.92 25.19
CA LYS A 207 7.00 -36.44 24.32
C LYS A 207 7.19 -37.39 23.13
N VAL A 208 7.66 -36.84 22.02
CA VAL A 208 8.00 -37.59 20.83
C VAL A 208 9.47 -37.25 20.50
N PRO A 209 10.43 -37.92 21.18
CA PRO A 209 11.84 -37.55 21.05
C PRO A 209 12.34 -37.55 19.60
N GLU A 210 11.88 -38.51 18.80
CA GLU A 210 12.28 -38.60 17.40
C GLU A 210 11.83 -37.40 16.56
N LEU A 211 10.83 -36.67 17.04
CA LEU A 211 10.31 -35.52 16.29
C LEU A 211 11.35 -34.38 16.21
N GLU A 212 12.14 -34.19 17.27
CA GLU A 212 13.19 -33.17 17.25
C GLU A 212 14.21 -33.46 16.15
N GLU A 213 14.59 -34.74 15.99
CA GLU A 213 15.53 -35.16 14.95
C GLU A 213 14.93 -34.99 13.56
N ILE A 214 13.65 -35.40 13.39
CA ILE A 214 12.96 -35.30 12.12
C ILE A 214 12.84 -33.83 11.65
N ILE A 215 12.52 -32.94 12.57
CA ILE A 215 12.31 -31.52 12.25
C ILE A 215 13.61 -30.86 11.73
N LEU A 216 14.75 -31.39 12.10
CA LEU A 216 16.03 -30.88 11.63
C LEU A 216 16.37 -31.31 10.21
N ARG A 217 15.62 -32.24 9.64
CA ARG A 217 15.89 -32.73 8.30
C ARG A 217 15.55 -31.72 7.22
N LYS A 218 16.36 -31.67 6.19
CA LYS A 218 16.23 -30.77 5.05
C LYS A 218 14.88 -30.96 4.33
N GLU A 219 14.44 -32.21 4.21
CA GLU A 219 13.24 -32.58 3.47
C GLU A 219 12.00 -31.82 3.94
N LEU A 220 11.89 -31.58 5.23
CA LEU A 220 10.75 -30.85 5.77
C LEU A 220 10.68 -29.42 5.22
N ARG A 221 11.84 -28.76 5.11
CA ARG A 221 11.90 -27.41 4.56
C ARG A 221 11.50 -27.37 3.07
N GLU A 222 11.67 -28.50 2.40
CA GLU A 222 11.34 -28.65 0.99
C GLU A 222 9.89 -29.16 0.80
N GLY A 223 9.13 -29.27 1.89
CA GLY A 223 7.73 -29.64 1.83
C GLY A 223 7.43 -31.13 1.95
N ASP A 224 8.45 -31.94 2.22
CA ASP A 224 8.26 -33.38 2.37
C ASP A 224 8.09 -33.73 3.84
N PHE A 225 6.85 -33.96 4.25
CA PHE A 225 6.48 -34.28 5.62
C PHE A 225 6.23 -35.79 5.82
N THR A 226 6.63 -36.64 4.85
CA THR A 226 6.35 -38.06 4.91
C THR A 226 7.05 -38.78 6.06
N SER A 227 8.17 -38.24 6.57
CA SER A 227 8.89 -38.83 7.69
C SER A 227 8.24 -38.55 9.05
N ILE A 228 7.25 -37.66 9.10
CA ILE A 228 6.57 -37.33 10.36
C ILE A 228 5.57 -38.44 10.71
N PRO A 229 5.55 -38.96 11.96
CA PRO A 229 4.57 -39.95 12.35
C PRO A 229 3.14 -39.49 12.10
N LYS A 230 2.29 -40.42 11.64
CA LYS A 230 0.91 -40.10 11.26
C LYS A 230 0.14 -39.35 12.34
N ARG A 231 0.28 -39.74 13.60
CA ARG A 231 -0.41 -39.08 14.73
C ARG A 231 -0.04 -37.62 14.87
N ILE A 232 1.19 -37.24 14.50
CA ILE A 232 1.64 -35.84 14.51
C ILE A 232 1.15 -35.13 13.23
N LEU A 233 1.25 -35.82 12.12
CA LEU A 233 0.85 -35.26 10.82
C LEU A 233 -0.61 -34.81 10.83
N GLU A 234 -1.48 -35.56 11.53
CA GLU A 234 -2.90 -35.24 11.64
C GLU A 234 -3.16 -33.94 12.42
N LYS A 235 -2.20 -33.46 13.20
CA LYS A 235 -2.33 -32.24 14.00
C LYS A 235 -1.73 -31.02 13.30
N LEU A 236 -1.02 -31.21 12.20
CA LEU A 236 -0.35 -30.14 11.48
C LEU A 236 -1.25 -29.22 10.64
N PRO A 237 -2.44 -29.65 10.17
CA PRO A 237 -3.28 -28.74 9.36
C PRO A 237 -3.61 -27.43 10.02
N LEU A 238 -3.92 -27.41 11.32
CA LEU A 238 -4.19 -26.17 12.05
C LEU A 238 -2.93 -25.31 12.15
N PHE A 239 -1.80 -25.96 12.36
CA PHE A 239 -0.50 -25.29 12.42
C PHE A 239 -0.15 -24.67 11.06
N PHE A 240 -0.41 -25.40 9.98
CA PHE A 240 -0.23 -24.93 8.63
C PHE A 240 -1.10 -23.69 8.36
N GLU A 241 -2.36 -23.71 8.81
CA GLU A 241 -3.28 -22.57 8.65
C GLU A 241 -2.72 -21.33 9.35
N GLU A 242 -2.11 -21.48 10.53
CA GLU A 242 -1.48 -20.36 11.20
C GLU A 242 -0.33 -19.78 10.37
N CYS A 243 0.47 -20.66 9.76
CA CYS A 243 1.58 -20.21 8.90
C CYS A 243 1.04 -19.52 7.65
N VAL A 244 -0.04 -20.01 7.07
CA VAL A 244 -0.70 -19.36 5.93
C VAL A 244 -1.14 -17.94 6.32
N ASN A 245 -1.83 -17.81 7.46
CA ASN A 245 -2.32 -16.50 7.92
C ASN A 245 -1.18 -15.52 8.20
N ARG A 246 -0.06 -16.00 8.70
CA ARG A 246 1.13 -15.16 8.95
C ARG A 246 1.85 -14.77 7.67
N SER A 247 1.75 -15.59 6.62
CA SER A 247 2.46 -15.39 5.35
C SER A 247 1.63 -14.65 4.32
N ARG A 248 0.33 -14.53 4.54
CA ARG A 248 -0.62 -13.91 3.61
C ARG A 248 -0.27 -12.44 3.38
N VAL A 249 -0.32 -12.01 2.12
CA VAL A 249 -0.18 -10.59 1.78
C VAL A 249 -1.59 -10.06 1.48
N TYR A 250 -2.01 -9.05 2.23
CA TYR A 250 -3.38 -8.52 2.20
C TYR A 250 -3.51 -7.40 1.17
N ILE A 251 -3.44 -7.80 -0.11
CA ILE A 251 -3.61 -6.90 -1.24
C ILE A 251 -5.10 -6.60 -1.42
N ASP A 252 -5.43 -5.36 -1.80
CA ASP A 252 -6.81 -5.00 -2.14
C ASP A 252 -7.11 -5.50 -3.57
N PRO A 253 -7.92 -6.57 -3.73
CA PRO A 253 -8.06 -7.22 -5.03
C PRO A 253 -8.60 -6.31 -6.15
N PRO A 254 -9.64 -5.47 -5.92
CA PRO A 254 -10.16 -4.64 -7.01
C PRO A 254 -9.13 -3.70 -7.61
N VAL A 255 -8.19 -3.19 -6.83
CA VAL A 255 -7.16 -2.27 -7.35
C VAL A 255 -6.30 -2.98 -8.39
N THR A 256 -5.89 -4.21 -8.10
CA THR A 256 -5.02 -4.97 -9.01
C THR A 256 -5.77 -5.48 -10.24
N SER A 257 -6.99 -6.00 -10.04
CA SER A 257 -7.74 -6.63 -11.14
C SER A 257 -8.36 -5.63 -12.11
N ASP A 258 -8.53 -4.37 -11.72
CA ASP A 258 -9.13 -3.33 -12.56
C ASP A 258 -8.09 -2.78 -13.53
N ILE A 259 -8.20 -3.16 -14.80
CA ILE A 259 -7.23 -2.76 -15.83
C ILE A 259 -7.46 -1.32 -16.34
N LYS A 260 -8.45 -0.63 -15.78
CA LYS A 260 -8.77 0.77 -16.14
C LYS A 260 -8.73 1.68 -14.91
N ARG A 261 -8.01 1.29 -13.89
CA ARG A 261 -7.96 1.96 -12.59
C ARG A 261 -7.33 3.34 -12.67
N LEU A 262 -7.95 4.31 -11.99
CA LEU A 262 -7.29 5.57 -11.66
C LEU A 262 -6.54 5.37 -10.35
N ILE A 263 -5.27 5.75 -10.34
CA ILE A 263 -4.40 5.59 -9.17
C ILE A 263 -3.84 6.96 -8.77
N ARG A 264 -3.58 7.18 -7.48
CA ARG A 264 -3.08 8.47 -7.02
C ARG A 264 -1.75 8.83 -7.68
N LEU A 265 -1.66 10.09 -8.09
CA LEU A 265 -0.45 10.63 -8.70
C LEU A 265 0.63 10.79 -7.62
N PRO A 266 1.79 10.15 -7.76
CA PRO A 266 2.91 10.42 -6.84
C PRO A 266 3.28 11.90 -6.88
N ASN A 267 3.75 12.41 -5.77
CA ASN A 267 4.10 13.81 -5.53
C ASN A 267 2.90 14.76 -5.49
N SER A 268 1.67 14.24 -5.61
CA SER A 268 0.48 15.06 -5.35
C SER A 268 0.16 15.06 -3.85
N ILE A 269 -0.72 15.96 -3.45
CA ILE A 269 -1.17 16.08 -2.06
C ILE A 269 -2.42 15.21 -1.87
N HIS A 270 -2.46 14.47 -0.77
CA HIS A 270 -3.67 13.74 -0.39
C HIS A 270 -4.61 14.70 0.34
N GLY A 271 -5.79 14.90 -0.22
CA GLY A 271 -6.72 15.92 0.27
C GLY A 271 -7.31 15.68 1.65
N LYS A 272 -7.19 14.46 2.19
CA LYS A 272 -7.69 14.17 3.54
C LYS A 272 -6.62 14.31 4.63
N THR A 273 -5.35 14.48 4.26
CA THR A 273 -4.25 14.53 5.23
C THR A 273 -3.29 15.67 5.04
N SER A 274 -3.27 16.29 3.87
CA SER A 274 -2.26 17.22 3.39
C SER A 274 -0.87 16.61 3.22
N LEU A 275 -0.72 15.31 3.39
CA LEU A 275 0.56 14.64 3.17
C LEU A 275 0.77 14.36 1.68
N ARG A 276 2.04 14.30 1.32
CA ARG A 276 2.45 14.00 -0.06
C ARG A 276 2.32 12.51 -0.35
N VAL A 277 1.70 12.18 -1.47
CA VAL A 277 1.73 10.83 -2.05
C VAL A 277 3.18 10.63 -2.49
N THR A 278 3.92 9.77 -1.80
CA THR A 278 5.38 9.81 -1.85
C THR A 278 5.97 8.55 -2.48
N PRO A 279 6.67 8.70 -3.62
CA PRO A 279 7.42 7.56 -4.18
C PRO A 279 8.63 7.26 -3.30
N ILE A 280 8.90 5.98 -3.07
CA ILE A 280 9.93 5.52 -2.13
C ILE A 280 10.72 4.41 -2.82
N LYS A 281 12.04 4.53 -2.80
CA LYS A 281 12.90 3.45 -3.28
C LYS A 281 12.88 2.28 -2.30
N ARG A 282 13.03 1.05 -2.79
CA ARG A 282 13.03 -0.15 -1.95
C ARG A 282 14.01 -0.02 -0.79
N ASP A 283 15.21 0.46 -1.07
CA ASP A 283 16.24 0.63 -0.04
C ASP A 283 16.01 1.83 0.91
N UNK A 284 15.07 2.62 0.72
CA UNK A 284 14.66 3.66 1.46
C UNK A 284 13.52 3.47 2.32
N ILE A 285 12.83 2.35 2.09
CA ILE A 285 11.52 2.25 2.78
C ILE A 285 11.62 2.00 4.29
N ASP A 286 12.64 1.29 4.72
CA ASP A 286 12.76 0.97 6.15
C ASP A 286 12.86 2.23 7.01
N GLU A 287 13.50 3.27 6.51
CA GLU A 287 13.69 4.53 7.22
C GLU A 287 12.58 5.55 6.97
N PHE A 288 11.70 5.29 6.01
CA PHE A 288 10.64 6.21 5.65
C PHE A 288 9.61 6.32 6.77
N ASP A 289 9.30 7.54 7.17
CA ASP A 289 8.25 7.83 8.16
C ASP A 289 7.29 8.85 7.56
N PRO A 290 6.03 8.46 7.27
CA PRO A 290 5.07 9.41 6.68
C PRO A 290 4.88 10.70 7.47
N GLN A 291 4.96 10.61 8.81
CA GLN A 291 4.76 11.79 9.66
C GLN A 291 5.92 12.78 9.62
N ARG A 292 7.00 12.39 8.98
CA ARG A 292 8.18 13.27 8.79
C ARG A 292 8.45 13.50 7.31
N ASP A 293 8.48 12.43 6.52
CA ASP A 293 9.01 12.48 5.15
C ASP A 293 7.95 12.83 4.11
N ALA A 294 6.66 12.68 4.44
CA ALA A 294 5.58 13.01 3.51
C ALA A 294 4.98 14.40 3.75
N ILE A 295 5.55 15.18 4.65
CA ILE A 295 5.06 16.54 4.93
C ILE A 295 5.39 17.45 3.75
N ALA A 296 4.38 18.15 3.25
CA ALA A 296 4.48 18.94 2.03
C ALA A 296 4.50 20.46 2.27
N PHE A 297 4.20 20.92 3.49
CA PHE A 297 4.01 22.35 3.78
C PHE A 297 4.98 22.82 4.85
N ASP A 298 5.11 24.14 4.93
CA ASP A 298 6.17 24.83 5.69
C ASP A 298 5.85 25.08 7.17
N UNK A 299 6.49 25.79 7.76
CA UNK A 299 6.45 26.02 8.99
C UNK A 299 5.89 27.17 9.39
N ASP A 300 5.54 28.15 8.56
CA ASP A 300 5.00 29.48 8.90
C ASP A 300 3.77 29.35 9.80
N LEU A 301 3.60 30.27 10.70
CA LEU A 301 2.46 30.19 11.63
C LEU A 301 1.16 30.54 10.93
N THR A 302 0.17 29.70 11.12
CA THR A 302 -1.15 29.81 10.51
C THR A 302 -2.22 29.80 11.61
N LYS A 303 -3.19 30.73 11.50
CA LYS A 303 -4.33 30.80 12.43
C LYS A 303 -5.38 29.77 12.04
N VAL A 304 -5.79 28.94 13.00
CA VAL A 304 -6.86 27.95 12.78
C VAL A 304 -7.78 27.90 14.00
N ARG A 305 -9.01 27.53 13.72
CA ARG A 305 -10.00 27.24 14.78
C ARG A 305 -10.21 25.72 14.80
N VAL A 306 -9.76 25.09 15.88
CA VAL A 306 -9.88 23.65 16.09
C VAL A 306 -11.30 23.38 16.64
N ILE A 307 -12.04 22.44 16.00
CA ILE A 307 -13.45 22.23 16.31
C ILE A 307 -13.69 21.16 17.37
N ARG A 308 -12.68 20.36 17.69
CA ARG A 308 -12.73 19.39 18.77
C ARG A 308 -11.33 19.06 19.27
N LYS A 309 -11.25 18.56 20.49
CA LYS A 309 -9.95 18.18 21.07
C LYS A 309 -9.26 17.16 20.16
N VAL A 310 -7.96 17.32 19.96
CA VAL A 310 -7.19 16.44 19.07
C VAL A 310 -5.75 16.27 19.56
N LYS A 311 -5.22 15.05 19.34
CA LYS A 311 -3.82 14.72 19.62
C LYS A 311 -3.24 14.04 18.38
N PHE A 312 -2.06 14.49 17.95
CA PHE A 312 -1.37 13.92 16.79
C PHE A 312 0.11 14.26 16.84
N LYS A 313 0.90 13.59 15.99
CA LYS A 313 2.34 13.82 15.91
C LYS A 313 2.75 14.08 14.46
N LEU A 314 3.54 15.13 14.23
CA LEU A 314 4.15 15.42 12.91
C LEU A 314 5.52 16.03 13.14
N LYS A 315 6.51 15.71 12.31
CA LYS A 315 7.89 16.19 12.42
C LYS A 315 8.45 16.06 13.84
N ASP A 316 8.18 14.92 14.47
CA ASP A 316 8.63 14.62 15.82
C ASP A 316 8.06 15.53 16.91
N THR A 317 7.09 16.38 16.57
CA THR A 317 6.38 17.23 17.53
C THR A 317 5.01 16.63 17.83
N GLU A 318 4.72 16.45 19.11
CA GLU A 318 3.40 16.02 19.55
C GLU A 318 2.54 17.26 19.79
N PHE A 319 1.39 17.28 19.14
CA PHE A 319 0.41 18.36 19.28
C PHE A 319 -0.75 17.87 20.13
N ARG A 320 -1.10 18.62 21.16
CA ARG A 320 -2.27 18.36 22.01
C ARG A 320 -3.06 19.67 22.05
N LEU A 321 -4.20 19.68 21.38
CA LEU A 321 -4.96 20.90 21.17
C LEU A 321 -6.38 20.75 21.68
N GLU A 322 -6.83 21.73 22.45
CA GLU A 322 -8.22 21.83 22.87
C GLU A 322 -9.00 22.55 21.78
N LYS A 323 -10.34 22.44 21.83
CA LYS A 323 -11.23 23.19 20.95
C LYS A 323 -10.97 24.68 21.12
N GLY A 324 -10.90 25.43 20.02
CA GLY A 324 -10.68 26.88 20.07
C GLY A 324 -9.63 27.36 19.07
N ASN A 325 -9.17 28.57 19.27
CA ASN A 325 -8.26 29.28 18.35
C ASN A 325 -6.79 28.95 18.67
N HIS A 326 -6.03 28.64 17.62
CA HIS A 326 -4.62 28.28 17.76
C HIS A 326 -3.82 28.86 16.60
N LYS A 327 -2.53 29.13 16.87
CA LYS A 327 -1.53 29.41 15.82
C LYS A 327 -0.65 28.17 15.71
N LEU A 328 -0.60 27.57 14.54
CA LEU A 328 0.13 26.32 14.31
C LEU A 328 1.06 26.48 13.11
N PRO A 329 2.15 25.70 13.08
CA PRO A 329 2.94 25.63 11.84
C PRO A 329 2.01 25.24 10.69
N GLU A 330 2.28 25.78 9.51
CA GLU A 330 1.42 25.55 8.33
C GLU A 330 1.16 24.07 8.07
N PHE A 331 2.19 23.22 8.18
CA PHE A 331 2.02 21.80 7.92
C PHE A 331 1.01 21.15 8.88
N ALA A 332 1.00 21.58 10.15
CA ALA A 332 0.06 21.05 11.15
C ALA A 332 -1.34 21.63 10.93
N ALA A 333 -1.41 22.90 10.57
CA ALA A 333 -2.68 23.56 10.27
C ALA A 333 -3.39 22.90 9.10
N LEU A 334 -2.68 22.68 7.99
CA LEU A 334 -3.26 22.03 6.82
C LEU A 334 -3.65 20.58 7.10
N TYR A 335 -2.84 19.87 7.89
CA TYR A 335 -3.15 18.51 8.29
C TYR A 335 -4.53 18.43 8.98
N LEU A 336 -4.76 19.33 9.94
CA LEU A 336 -6.03 19.36 10.67
C LEU A 336 -7.19 19.80 9.80
N ILE A 337 -6.97 20.80 8.94
CA ILE A 337 -8.00 21.30 8.04
C ILE A 337 -8.44 20.19 7.06
N CYS A 338 -7.47 19.52 6.45
CA CYS A 338 -7.77 18.42 5.52
C CYS A 338 -8.49 17.27 6.19
N ARG A 339 -8.17 16.99 7.45
CA ARG A 339 -8.86 15.95 8.24
C ARG A 339 -10.25 16.38 8.73
N GLY A 340 -10.62 17.63 8.51
CA GLY A 340 -11.93 18.13 8.90
C GLY A 340 -12.06 18.51 10.38
N VAL A 341 -10.95 18.66 11.10
CA VAL A 341 -10.98 18.98 12.53
C VAL A 341 -10.55 20.42 12.84
N ALA A 342 -10.34 21.23 11.81
CA ALA A 342 -10.06 22.67 11.98
C ALA A 342 -10.53 23.46 10.77
N ARG A 343 -10.67 24.76 10.97
CA ARG A 343 -11.00 25.73 9.92
C ARG A 343 -9.94 26.82 9.91
N TYR A 344 -9.75 27.44 8.75
CA TYR A 344 -8.78 28.53 8.61
C TYR A 344 -9.32 29.81 9.26
N GLY A 345 -8.45 30.49 9.98
CA GLY A 345 -8.73 31.81 10.57
C GLY A 345 -9.59 31.74 11.84
N TRP A 346 -9.81 32.92 12.42
CA TRP A 346 -10.79 33.17 13.50
C TRP A 346 -11.20 34.62 13.52
#